data_c329b702290d48b33078dce82f0ed76f
#
_entry.id   c329b702290d48b33078dce82f0ed76f
#
_cell.length_a   1.000
_cell.length_b   1.000
_cell.length_c   1.000
_cell.angle_alpha   90.00
_cell.angle_beta   90.00
_cell.angle_gamma   90.00
#
_symmetry.space_group_name_H-M   'P 1'
#
loop_
_entity.id
_entity.type
_entity.pdbx_description
1 polymer ?
#
loop_
_entity_poly.entity_id
_entity_poly.type
_entity_poly.pdbx_seq_one_letter_code
_entity_poly.pdbx_strand_id
1 'polypeptide(L)'
;LWKDLAECMDWQQRNADVLPDIHWVGGNPWDGTQVNVYGWASWNGKKATLTLRNPDVKERQFITTLREMLDIPAYIQTTITLSSSFADQKVATANGLKGIEMNKPIDIDKQLTLTFPASTVFVFEGVD
;
A
#
# COMPACT_ATOMS: atom_id res chain seq x y z
N LEU A 1 14.96 12.06 13.93
CA LEU A 1 15.57 10.79 13.51
C LEU A 1 15.18 9.63 14.42
N TRP A 2 15.33 9.80 15.74
CA TRP A 2 14.95 8.75 16.70
C TRP A 2 13.45 8.45 16.66
N LYS A 3 12.63 9.46 16.48
CA LYS A 3 11.17 9.29 16.36
C LYS A 3 10.82 8.43 15.15
N ASP A 4 11.42 8.70 14.01
CA ASP A 4 11.15 7.94 12.78
C ASP A 4 11.63 6.51 12.90
N LEU A 5 12.79 6.29 13.52
CA LEU A 5 13.31 4.96 13.77
C LEU A 5 12.38 4.17 14.69
N ALA A 6 11.89 4.80 15.75
CA ALA A 6 10.96 4.17 16.68
C ALA A 6 9.64 3.79 16.00
N GLU A 7 9.10 4.64 15.12
CA GLU A 7 7.91 4.33 14.33
C GLU A 7 8.14 3.11 13.43
N CYS A 8 9.29 3.04 12.76
CA CYS A 8 9.63 1.91 11.89
C CYS A 8 9.75 0.60 12.67
N MET A 9 10.40 0.63 13.83
CA MET A 9 10.55 -0.55 14.69
C MET A 9 9.20 -1.03 15.22
N ASP A 10 8.35 -0.11 15.66
CA ASP A 10 7.00 -0.42 16.10
C ASP A 10 6.18 -1.08 14.98
N TRP A 11 6.24 -0.50 13.78
CA TRP A 11 5.56 -1.04 12.61
C TRP A 11 6.02 -2.47 12.30
N GLN A 12 7.31 -2.71 12.35
CA GLN A 12 7.89 -4.02 12.09
C GLN A 12 7.42 -5.04 13.12
N GLN A 13 7.40 -4.67 14.39
CA GLN A 13 6.93 -5.56 15.46
C GLN A 13 5.44 -5.87 15.37
N ARG A 14 4.63 -4.85 15.09
CA ARG A 14 3.17 -5.05 14.93
C ARG A 14 2.83 -6.00 13.79
N ASN A 15 3.63 -6.01 12.74
CA ASN A 15 3.35 -6.75 11.52
C ASN A 15 4.24 -7.99 11.33
N ALA A 16 4.97 -8.40 12.36
CA ALA A 16 5.89 -9.53 12.30
C ALA A 16 5.19 -10.85 11.90
N ASP A 17 3.91 -10.98 12.20
CA ASP A 17 3.10 -12.15 11.88
C ASP A 17 2.67 -12.21 10.41
N VAL A 18 2.62 -11.08 9.72
CA VAL A 18 2.15 -10.99 8.33
C VAL A 18 3.29 -10.77 7.32
N LEU A 19 4.38 -10.16 7.74
CA LEU A 19 5.51 -9.85 6.84
C LEU A 19 6.13 -11.06 6.12
N PRO A 20 6.16 -12.28 6.69
CA PRO A 20 6.70 -13.43 5.95
C PRO A 20 5.97 -13.73 4.64
N ASP A 21 4.74 -13.27 4.45
CA ASP A 21 3.95 -13.47 3.23
C ASP A 21 4.14 -12.36 2.19
N ILE A 22 5.18 -11.54 2.34
CA ILE A 22 5.41 -10.38 1.48
C ILE A 22 5.66 -10.80 0.01
N HIS A 23 5.07 -10.07 -0.92
CA HIS A 23 5.23 -10.29 -2.35
C HIS A 23 5.27 -8.96 -3.10
N TRP A 24 5.71 -9.02 -4.35
CA TRP A 24 5.85 -7.86 -5.24
C TRP A 24 4.49 -7.39 -5.76
N VAL A 25 4.34 -6.07 -5.89
CA VAL A 25 3.14 -5.43 -6.45
C VAL A 25 3.55 -4.46 -7.56
N GLY A 26 2.82 -4.50 -8.67
CA GLY A 26 2.92 -3.48 -9.70
C GLY A 26 4.06 -3.66 -10.68
N GLY A 27 4.64 -2.55 -11.11
CA GLY A 27 5.61 -2.50 -12.18
C GLY A 27 6.96 -3.12 -11.85
N ASN A 28 7.81 -3.20 -12.87
CA ASN A 28 9.16 -3.74 -12.73
C ASN A 28 10.19 -2.60 -12.73
N PRO A 29 10.81 -2.25 -11.58
CA PRO A 29 11.79 -1.17 -11.55
C PRO A 29 13.09 -1.51 -12.29
N TRP A 30 13.31 -2.79 -12.62
CA TRP A 30 14.51 -3.25 -13.32
C TRP A 30 14.40 -3.13 -14.83
N ASP A 31 13.21 -2.84 -15.34
CA ASP A 31 12.95 -2.76 -16.79
C ASP A 31 13.71 -1.60 -17.46
N GLY A 32 13.85 -0.47 -16.78
CA GLY A 32 14.56 0.70 -17.32
C GLY A 32 13.82 1.43 -18.45
N THR A 33 12.72 0.87 -18.97
CA THR A 33 11.97 1.43 -20.07
C THR A 33 10.71 2.16 -19.63
N GLN A 34 10.16 1.81 -18.46
CA GLN A 34 8.95 2.42 -17.91
C GLN A 34 9.13 2.69 -16.42
N VAL A 35 8.64 3.86 -16.00
CA VAL A 35 8.63 4.25 -14.60
C VAL A 35 7.22 4.08 -14.08
N ASN A 36 6.95 2.99 -13.37
CA ASN A 36 5.64 2.63 -12.87
C ASN A 36 5.61 2.58 -11.35
N VAL A 37 4.42 2.79 -10.77
CA VAL A 37 4.19 2.56 -9.34
C VAL A 37 4.44 1.08 -9.04
N TYR A 38 5.18 0.82 -7.98
CA TYR A 38 5.46 -0.54 -7.53
C TYR A 38 5.55 -0.60 -6.01
N GLY A 39 5.64 -1.80 -5.48
CA GLY A 39 5.83 -1.95 -4.05
C GLY A 39 5.77 -3.38 -3.58
N TRP A 40 5.42 -3.52 -2.32
CA TRP A 40 5.37 -4.78 -1.60
C TRP A 40 4.06 -4.87 -0.85
N ALA A 41 3.51 -6.05 -0.78
CA ALA A 41 2.30 -6.30 -0.01
C ALA A 41 2.39 -7.64 0.69
N SER A 42 1.67 -7.77 1.79
CA SER A 42 1.53 -9.04 2.51
C SER A 42 0.12 -9.18 3.07
N TRP A 43 -0.37 -10.42 3.17
CA TRP A 43 -1.68 -10.71 3.69
C TRP A 43 -1.71 -12.12 4.28
N ASN A 44 -2.24 -12.28 5.49
CA ASN A 44 -2.26 -13.57 6.18
C ASN A 44 -3.68 -14.09 6.47
N GLY A 45 -4.71 -13.51 5.85
CA GLY A 45 -6.11 -13.85 6.10
C GLY A 45 -6.80 -12.94 7.09
N LYS A 46 -6.06 -12.17 7.87
CA LYS A 46 -6.60 -11.24 8.88
C LYS A 46 -6.01 -9.86 8.79
N LYS A 47 -4.71 -9.77 8.52
CA LYS A 47 -3.95 -8.52 8.46
C LYS A 47 -3.29 -8.39 7.10
N ALA A 48 -3.02 -7.15 6.73
CA ALA A 48 -2.30 -6.82 5.52
C ALA A 48 -1.29 -5.71 5.78
N THR A 49 -0.22 -5.70 4.98
CA THR A 49 0.65 -4.54 4.85
C THR A 49 0.76 -4.19 3.38
N LEU A 50 0.92 -2.91 3.09
CA LEU A 50 1.02 -2.44 1.72
C LEU A 50 1.98 -1.26 1.68
N THR A 51 3.03 -1.38 0.88
CA THR A 51 3.99 -0.31 0.64
C THR A 51 4.02 -0.04 -0.85
N LEU A 52 3.70 1.17 -1.26
CA LEU A 52 3.67 1.57 -2.66
C LEU A 52 4.56 2.78 -2.88
N ARG A 53 5.29 2.77 -3.97
CA ARG A 53 6.21 3.85 -4.34
C ARG A 53 5.94 4.32 -5.76
N ASN A 54 5.91 5.65 -5.93
CA ASN A 54 6.04 6.28 -7.24
C ASN A 54 7.48 6.78 -7.38
N PRO A 55 8.33 6.10 -8.16
CA PRO A 55 9.73 6.52 -8.33
C PRO A 55 9.92 7.64 -9.34
N ASP A 56 8.87 8.01 -10.08
CA ASP A 56 8.95 9.03 -11.12
C ASP A 56 9.00 10.44 -10.51
N VAL A 57 9.59 11.36 -11.24
CA VAL A 57 9.58 12.79 -10.94
C VAL A 57 8.24 13.45 -11.30
N LYS A 58 7.30 12.69 -11.83
CA LYS A 58 5.96 13.13 -12.21
C LYS A 58 4.91 12.36 -11.43
N GLU A 59 3.73 12.95 -11.29
CA GLU A 59 2.56 12.26 -10.78
C GLU A 59 2.22 11.04 -11.64
N ARG A 60 1.85 9.93 -11.00
CA ARG A 60 1.48 8.68 -11.69
C ARG A 60 0.18 8.13 -11.14
N GLN A 61 -0.58 7.47 -12.02
CA GLN A 61 -1.77 6.72 -11.63
C GLN A 61 -1.49 5.23 -11.61
N PHE A 62 -2.13 4.54 -10.68
CA PHE A 62 -2.08 3.08 -10.56
C PHE A 62 -3.50 2.56 -10.38
N ILE A 63 -3.99 1.79 -11.34
CA ILE A 63 -5.34 1.24 -11.33
C ILE A 63 -5.25 -0.22 -10.92
N THR A 64 -5.89 -0.59 -9.82
CA THR A 64 -5.80 -1.93 -9.27
C THR A 64 -6.95 -2.21 -8.30
N THR A 65 -6.95 -3.41 -7.73
CA THR A 65 -7.85 -3.81 -6.63
C THR A 65 -7.01 -4.29 -5.45
N LEU A 66 -7.60 -4.31 -4.25
CA LEU A 66 -6.94 -4.89 -3.09
C LEU A 66 -6.66 -6.38 -3.29
N ARG A 67 -7.58 -7.09 -3.96
CA ARG A 67 -7.38 -8.51 -4.28
C ARG A 67 -6.08 -8.73 -5.05
N GLU A 68 -5.84 -7.91 -6.07
CA GLU A 68 -4.63 -8.02 -6.88
C GLU A 68 -3.36 -7.65 -6.09
N MET A 69 -3.41 -6.55 -5.36
CA MET A 69 -2.25 -6.07 -4.60
C MET A 69 -1.85 -7.03 -3.48
N LEU A 70 -2.83 -7.57 -2.77
CA LEU A 70 -2.59 -8.44 -1.63
C LEU A 70 -2.53 -9.93 -2.00
N ASP A 71 -2.75 -10.25 -3.28
CA ASP A 71 -2.77 -11.64 -3.80
C ASP A 71 -3.77 -12.52 -3.02
N ILE A 72 -4.98 -12.00 -2.82
CA ILE A 72 -6.03 -12.70 -2.09
C ILE A 72 -6.65 -13.76 -3.00
N PRO A 73 -6.79 -15.01 -2.52
CA PRO A 73 -7.39 -16.09 -3.33
C PRO A 73 -8.80 -15.76 -3.81
N ALA A 74 -9.15 -16.29 -4.99
CA ALA A 74 -10.43 -15.99 -5.64
C ALA A 74 -11.65 -16.40 -4.83
N TYR A 75 -11.54 -17.42 -3.97
CA TYR A 75 -12.65 -17.92 -3.17
C TYR A 75 -12.94 -17.09 -1.92
N ILE A 76 -12.10 -16.10 -1.61
CA ILE A 76 -12.29 -15.23 -0.44
C ILE A 76 -13.00 -13.96 -0.85
N GLN A 77 -14.06 -13.61 -0.13
CA GLN A 77 -14.79 -12.35 -0.27
C GLN A 77 -14.78 -11.65 1.08
N THR A 78 -14.26 -10.43 1.10
CA THR A 78 -14.16 -9.64 2.33
C THR A 78 -13.97 -8.17 2.01
N THR A 79 -13.94 -7.36 3.05
CA THR A 79 -13.52 -5.96 2.98
C THR A 79 -12.27 -5.78 3.83
N ILE A 80 -11.46 -4.80 3.48
CA ILE A 80 -10.25 -4.47 4.25
C ILE A 80 -10.28 -2.99 4.59
N THR A 81 -10.01 -2.68 5.84
CA THR A 81 -9.89 -1.31 6.33
C THR A 81 -8.41 -0.97 6.43
N LEU A 82 -7.97 0.01 5.65
CA LEU A 82 -6.60 0.47 5.65
C LEU A 82 -6.39 1.65 6.59
N SER A 83 -5.22 1.71 7.19
CA SER A 83 -4.77 2.84 7.98
C SER A 83 -3.34 3.22 7.60
N SER A 84 -3.00 4.49 7.76
CA SER A 84 -1.63 4.96 7.54
C SER A 84 -0.71 4.42 8.62
N SER A 85 0.39 3.81 8.21
CA SER A 85 1.39 3.27 9.14
C SER A 85 2.22 4.36 9.81
N PHE A 86 2.34 5.51 9.18
CA PHE A 86 3.15 6.63 9.68
C PHE A 86 2.31 7.91 9.70
N ALA A 87 2.51 8.69 10.76
CA ALA A 87 1.71 9.89 11.03
C ALA A 87 1.89 10.99 9.96
N ASP A 88 3.05 11.04 9.32
CA ASP A 88 3.41 12.10 8.36
C ASP A 88 2.85 11.85 6.95
N GLN A 89 2.24 10.71 6.70
CA GLN A 89 1.70 10.41 5.37
C GLN A 89 0.47 11.27 5.06
N LYS A 90 0.47 11.85 3.88
CA LYS A 90 -0.65 12.64 3.38
C LYS A 90 -1.49 11.80 2.45
N VAL A 91 -2.67 11.41 2.89
CA VAL A 91 -3.60 10.59 2.13
C VAL A 91 -4.92 11.34 1.95
N ALA A 92 -5.48 11.26 0.75
CA ALA A 92 -6.73 11.91 0.36
C ALA A 92 -6.70 13.44 0.49
N THR A 93 -5.52 14.03 0.39
CA THR A 93 -5.35 15.49 0.40
C THR A 93 -4.98 16.00 -1.01
N ALA A 94 -5.04 17.32 -1.19
CA ALA A 94 -4.73 17.94 -2.49
C ALA A 94 -3.30 17.62 -2.96
N ASN A 95 -2.35 17.46 -2.05
CA ASN A 95 -0.93 17.23 -2.35
C ASN A 95 -0.46 15.84 -1.93
N GLY A 96 -1.38 14.92 -1.65
CA GLY A 96 -1.06 13.58 -1.22
C GLY A 96 -1.61 12.50 -2.13
N LEU A 97 -1.58 11.27 -1.66
CA LEU A 97 -2.17 10.12 -2.36
C LEU A 97 -3.69 10.29 -2.43
N LYS A 98 -4.25 10.07 -3.62
CA LYS A 98 -5.70 10.15 -3.88
C LYS A 98 -6.22 8.80 -4.37
N GLY A 99 -7.52 8.62 -4.26
CA GLY A 99 -8.21 7.44 -4.79
C GLY A 99 -8.39 6.33 -3.78
N ILE A 100 -7.99 6.53 -2.55
CA ILE A 100 -8.15 5.56 -1.47
C ILE A 100 -8.58 6.27 -0.19
N GLU A 101 -9.46 5.63 0.58
CA GLU A 101 -9.93 6.17 1.87
C GLU A 101 -9.36 5.37 3.02
N MET A 102 -8.93 6.09 4.07
CA MET A 102 -8.41 5.46 5.28
C MET A 102 -9.54 5.23 6.29
N ASN A 103 -9.37 4.19 7.11
CA ASN A 103 -10.27 3.88 8.24
C ASN A 103 -11.72 3.58 7.83
N LYS A 104 -11.92 3.12 6.60
CA LYS A 104 -13.23 2.69 6.08
C LYS A 104 -13.09 1.34 5.39
N PRO A 105 -14.07 0.44 5.52
CA PRO A 105 -14.03 -0.85 4.80
C PRO A 105 -14.03 -0.63 3.28
N ILE A 106 -13.12 -1.32 2.61
CA ILE A 106 -13.00 -1.30 1.15
C ILE A 106 -13.22 -2.71 0.65
N ASP A 107 -14.17 -2.89 -0.28
CA ASP A 107 -14.36 -4.17 -0.95
C ASP A 107 -13.09 -4.52 -1.73
N ILE A 108 -12.58 -5.74 -1.56
CA ILE A 108 -11.33 -6.15 -2.19
C ILE A 108 -11.41 -6.21 -3.72
N ASP A 109 -12.61 -6.28 -4.28
CA ASP A 109 -12.83 -6.27 -5.74
C ASP A 109 -13.16 -4.90 -6.31
N LYS A 110 -13.24 -3.86 -5.46
CA LYS A 110 -13.45 -2.51 -5.91
C LYS A 110 -12.24 -2.01 -6.69
N GLN A 111 -12.45 -1.53 -7.90
CA GLN A 111 -11.38 -0.91 -8.68
C GLN A 111 -10.98 0.42 -8.03
N LEU A 112 -9.69 0.56 -7.77
CA LEU A 112 -9.10 1.76 -7.19
C LEU A 112 -8.23 2.45 -8.24
N THR A 113 -8.44 3.74 -8.43
CA THR A 113 -7.57 4.58 -9.27
C THR A 113 -6.74 5.44 -8.33
N LEU A 114 -5.53 4.99 -8.06
CA LEU A 114 -4.62 5.66 -7.12
C LEU A 114 -3.77 6.68 -7.86
N THR A 115 -3.74 7.90 -7.37
CA THR A 115 -2.93 8.96 -7.94
C THR A 115 -1.82 9.31 -6.95
N PHE A 116 -0.58 9.06 -7.35
CA PHE A 116 0.60 9.24 -6.52
C PHE A 116 1.33 10.52 -6.90
N PRO A 117 1.60 11.40 -5.93
CA PRO A 117 2.52 12.52 -6.17
C PRO A 117 3.90 12.02 -6.59
N ALA A 118 4.66 12.88 -7.24
CA ALA A 118 6.01 12.55 -7.69
C ALA A 118 6.91 12.14 -6.52
N SER A 119 7.73 11.12 -6.74
CA SER A 119 8.78 10.70 -5.80
C SER A 119 8.26 10.44 -4.38
N THR A 120 7.15 9.70 -4.26
CA THR A 120 6.53 9.42 -2.95
C THR A 120 6.49 7.94 -2.64
N VAL A 121 6.47 7.64 -1.34
CA VAL A 121 6.27 6.30 -0.79
C VAL A 121 5.16 6.37 0.25
N PHE A 122 4.24 5.41 0.19
CA PHE A 122 3.15 5.29 1.18
C PHE A 122 3.13 3.88 1.76
N VAL A 123 2.97 3.79 3.07
CA VAL A 123 2.93 2.53 3.80
C VAL A 123 1.61 2.43 4.56
N PHE A 124 0.92 1.31 4.40
CA PHE A 124 -0.39 1.08 5.00
C PHE A 124 -0.43 -0.24 5.76
N GLU A 125 -1.28 -0.29 6.76
CA GLU A 125 -1.69 -1.51 7.44
C GLU A 125 -3.17 -1.72 7.17
N GLY A 126 -3.58 -3.00 7.06
CA GLY A 126 -4.96 -3.33 6.81
C GLY A 126 -5.45 -4.43 7.73
N VAL A 127 -6.75 -4.43 8.00
CA VAL A 127 -7.45 -5.48 8.75
C VAL A 127 -8.78 -5.80 8.08
N ASP A 128 -9.18 -7.06 8.19
CA ASP A 128 -10.49 -7.52 7.72
C ASP A 128 -11.64 -6.85 8.49
#